data_99e8e5c2093a9678536db27fb70bd53f
#
_entry.id   99e8e5c2093a9678536db27fb70bd53f
#
_cell.length_a   1.000
_cell.length_b   1.000
_cell.length_c   1.000
_cell.angle_alpha   90.00
_cell.angle_beta   90.00
_cell.angle_gamma   90.00
#
_symmetry.space_group_name_H-M   'P 1'
#
loop_
_entity.id
_entity.type
_entity.pdbx_description
1 polymer ?
#
loop_
_entity_poly.entity_id
_entity_poly.type
_entity_poly.pdbx_seq_one_letter_code
_entity_poly.pdbx_strand_id
1 'polypeptide(L)'
;MDVKNRIPVREQDAKVRATNFEEVCLGYNDEEAHLEATRCLECKNPMCVKGCPVSINIPGFIHHVKEGNIEAAADVIALSSALPAVCGRVCPQETQCEGKCVRGIKGEAISIGKLERYVADWAREHDYVAAKPGTPNGKKVAVIGSGPSGLTCAGDLAKMGYDVTIFEAFHQPGGVLVYGIPEFRLPKDRVVKPEIENVKKLGVKIDTNVIIGRSLTIDDLLTEEGFDAVFIGSGAGLPRFMNIPGESANGVYSANEFLTRNNLMKAYREDSDTPIKVGKKVVVVGGGNVAMDAARTALRLGAEVHVVYRRSEEELPARREEVHHAKEEGIIFDLLENPIQIYTDENDWVKGVQIQRMQLGEPDASGRRRPEAIPGDVYDMDCDMVIMSLGTSPNPLIKDTTAGLDTNAHGCIIAKEENGQTSKTAVYAGGDAVTGAATVILAMGAGKAAAKGIDDYLNGRTTE
;
A
#
# COMPACT_ATOMS: atom_id res chain seq x y z
N MET A 1 -10.68 -13.22 32.61
CA MET A 1 -10.07 -12.77 31.34
C MET A 1 -9.82 -11.26 31.41
N ASP A 2 -8.62 -10.78 31.12
CA ASP A 2 -8.35 -9.34 31.06
C ASP A 2 -8.93 -8.76 29.74
N VAL A 3 -10.12 -8.16 29.86
CA VAL A 3 -10.81 -7.58 28.71
C VAL A 3 -10.27 -6.19 28.31
N LYS A 4 -9.33 -5.63 29.09
CA LYS A 4 -8.78 -4.27 28.84
C LYS A 4 -7.63 -4.30 27.86
N ASN A 5 -6.78 -5.32 27.93
CA ASN A 5 -5.60 -5.45 27.08
C ASN A 5 -5.88 -6.39 25.91
N ARG A 6 -5.29 -6.10 24.75
CA ARG A 6 -5.35 -6.99 23.58
C ARG A 6 -4.46 -8.22 23.80
N ILE A 7 -4.80 -9.30 23.13
CA ILE A 7 -3.91 -10.47 23.08
C ILE A 7 -2.66 -10.07 22.28
N PRO A 8 -1.46 -10.23 22.85
CA PRO A 8 -0.22 -9.92 22.12
C PRO A 8 -0.10 -10.76 20.86
N VAL A 9 0.31 -10.15 19.76
CA VAL A 9 0.64 -10.90 18.55
C VAL A 9 2.07 -11.42 18.65
N ARG A 10 2.30 -12.62 18.13
CA ARG A 10 3.65 -13.20 18.07
C ARG A 10 4.46 -12.57 16.96
N GLU A 11 5.72 -12.29 17.24
CA GLU A 11 6.67 -11.70 16.30
C GLU A 11 8.03 -12.39 16.42
N GLN A 12 8.85 -12.28 15.36
CA GLN A 12 10.25 -12.68 15.44
C GLN A 12 11.02 -11.76 16.41
N ASP A 13 11.99 -12.30 17.12
CA ASP A 13 12.93 -11.49 17.92
C ASP A 13 13.58 -10.39 17.07
N ALA A 14 13.71 -9.19 17.64
CA ALA A 14 14.15 -8.01 16.89
C ALA A 14 15.53 -8.16 16.24
N LYS A 15 16.50 -8.80 16.93
CA LYS A 15 17.84 -9.03 16.40
C LYS A 15 17.86 -10.11 15.32
N VAL A 16 16.98 -11.10 15.44
CA VAL A 16 16.84 -12.17 14.43
C VAL A 16 16.19 -11.62 13.18
N ARG A 17 15.04 -10.92 13.32
CA ARG A 17 14.31 -10.39 12.17
C ARG A 17 15.07 -9.30 11.40
N ALA A 18 16.01 -8.60 12.06
CA ALA A 18 16.86 -7.60 11.42
C ALA A 18 17.85 -8.19 10.39
N THR A 19 18.05 -9.53 10.37
CA THR A 19 19.02 -10.21 9.52
C THR A 19 18.41 -11.13 8.46
N ASN A 20 17.07 -11.16 8.34
CA ASN A 20 16.38 -12.03 7.39
C ASN A 20 15.18 -11.33 6.74
N PHE A 21 14.65 -11.93 5.66
CA PHE A 21 13.49 -11.41 4.93
C PHE A 21 12.18 -12.19 5.23
N GLU A 22 12.19 -13.05 6.25
CA GLU A 22 10.99 -13.76 6.68
C GLU A 22 9.98 -12.80 7.32
N GLU A 23 8.70 -13.16 7.27
CA GLU A 23 7.62 -12.34 7.80
C GLU A 23 7.80 -12.06 9.30
N VAL A 24 7.85 -10.79 9.68
CA VAL A 24 8.11 -10.32 11.06
C VAL A 24 7.00 -10.73 12.01
N CYS A 25 5.75 -10.39 11.67
CA CYS A 25 4.58 -10.70 12.47
C CYS A 25 4.09 -12.12 12.15
N LEU A 26 3.99 -12.99 13.15
CA LEU A 26 3.60 -14.40 12.97
C LEU A 26 2.07 -14.61 13.03
N GLY A 27 1.30 -13.59 13.43
CA GLY A 27 -0.15 -13.66 13.53
C GLY A 27 -0.64 -14.42 14.77
N TYR A 28 -1.94 -14.60 14.86
CA TYR A 28 -2.61 -15.36 15.91
C TYR A 28 -2.72 -16.85 15.54
N ASN A 29 -2.69 -17.72 16.54
CA ASN A 29 -3.20 -19.09 16.45
C ASN A 29 -4.71 -19.10 16.80
N ASP A 30 -5.34 -20.28 16.77
CA ASP A 30 -6.78 -20.43 17.01
C ASP A 30 -7.20 -19.96 18.40
N GLU A 31 -6.42 -20.28 19.43
CA GLU A 31 -6.70 -19.89 20.82
C GLU A 31 -6.56 -18.36 21.00
N GLU A 32 -5.47 -17.77 20.49
CA GLU A 32 -5.22 -16.34 20.53
C GLU A 32 -6.30 -15.55 19.80
N ALA A 33 -6.71 -16.01 18.60
CA ALA A 33 -7.77 -15.39 17.80
C ALA A 33 -9.12 -15.47 18.50
N HIS A 34 -9.48 -16.63 19.07
CA HIS A 34 -10.71 -16.81 19.84
C HIS A 34 -10.73 -15.86 21.06
N LEU A 35 -9.65 -15.83 21.84
CA LEU A 35 -9.52 -14.96 23.00
C LEU A 35 -9.66 -13.48 22.64
N GLU A 36 -8.99 -13.02 21.57
CA GLU A 36 -9.11 -11.64 21.12
C GLU A 36 -10.53 -11.33 20.61
N ALA A 37 -11.15 -12.25 19.87
CA ALA A 37 -12.52 -12.10 19.38
C ALA A 37 -13.54 -11.95 20.52
N THR A 38 -13.36 -12.66 21.66
CA THR A 38 -14.26 -12.55 22.82
C THR A 38 -14.25 -11.18 23.49
N ARG A 39 -13.22 -10.34 23.23
CA ARG A 39 -13.17 -8.96 23.72
C ARG A 39 -14.12 -8.03 22.97
N CYS A 40 -14.59 -8.41 21.76
CA CYS A 40 -15.50 -7.59 20.97
C CYS A 40 -16.85 -7.39 21.65
N LEU A 41 -17.35 -6.16 21.66
CA LEU A 41 -18.65 -5.81 22.26
C LEU A 41 -19.82 -6.02 21.29
N GLU A 42 -19.57 -6.39 20.05
CA GLU A 42 -20.60 -6.56 19.01
C GLU A 42 -21.57 -5.36 18.96
N CYS A 43 -20.99 -4.14 18.88
CA CYS A 43 -21.71 -2.88 19.03
C CYS A 43 -22.87 -2.75 18.05
N LYS A 44 -24.04 -2.29 18.51
CA LYS A 44 -25.19 -2.01 17.63
C LYS A 44 -24.91 -0.93 16.58
N ASN A 45 -24.09 0.07 16.92
CA ASN A 45 -23.57 1.10 16.01
C ASN A 45 -22.05 1.00 15.94
N PRO A 46 -21.48 0.11 15.10
CA PRO A 46 -20.07 -0.19 15.08
C PRO A 46 -19.27 0.93 14.40
N MET A 47 -18.59 1.77 15.19
CA MET A 47 -17.75 2.85 14.68
C MET A 47 -16.53 2.32 13.91
N CYS A 48 -16.08 1.10 14.22
CA CYS A 48 -15.00 0.43 13.49
C CYS A 48 -15.36 0.20 12.01
N VAL A 49 -16.62 -0.15 11.69
CA VAL A 49 -17.10 -0.28 10.30
C VAL A 49 -17.01 1.04 9.56
N LYS A 50 -17.41 2.14 10.20
CA LYS A 50 -17.28 3.50 9.62
C LYS A 50 -15.82 3.95 9.44
N GLY A 51 -14.91 3.36 10.19
CA GLY A 51 -13.47 3.58 10.05
C GLY A 51 -12.81 2.73 8.98
N CYS A 52 -13.53 1.77 8.37
CA CYS A 52 -13.01 0.91 7.32
C CYS A 52 -13.38 1.46 5.93
N PRO A 53 -12.42 1.81 5.07
CA PRO A 53 -12.70 2.38 3.74
C PRO A 53 -13.51 1.47 2.80
N VAL A 54 -13.52 0.15 3.04
CA VAL A 54 -14.33 -0.82 2.29
C VAL A 54 -15.54 -1.33 3.08
N SER A 55 -15.78 -0.77 4.29
CA SER A 55 -16.97 -1.04 5.12
C SER A 55 -17.18 -2.52 5.46
N ILE A 56 -16.12 -3.26 5.82
CA ILE A 56 -16.24 -4.65 6.30
C ILE A 56 -17.18 -4.70 7.50
N ASN A 57 -18.11 -5.66 7.52
CA ASN A 57 -18.93 -5.94 8.71
C ASN A 57 -18.07 -6.56 9.82
N ILE A 58 -17.31 -5.70 10.51
CA ILE A 58 -16.30 -6.10 11.50
C ILE A 58 -16.93 -6.87 12.67
N PRO A 59 -18.04 -6.41 13.33
CA PRO A 59 -18.67 -7.23 14.37
C PRO A 59 -19.14 -8.58 13.88
N GLY A 60 -19.63 -8.65 12.63
CA GLY A 60 -20.12 -9.89 12.05
C GLY A 60 -19.03 -10.95 11.88
N PHE A 61 -17.88 -10.60 11.27
CA PHE A 61 -16.82 -11.59 11.11
C PHE A 61 -16.16 -11.96 12.46
N ILE A 62 -16.01 -11.00 13.39
CA ILE A 62 -15.45 -11.28 14.72
C ILE A 62 -16.36 -12.19 15.52
N HIS A 63 -17.70 -12.03 15.40
CA HIS A 63 -18.68 -12.94 16.01
C HIS A 63 -18.44 -14.39 15.55
N HIS A 64 -18.27 -14.58 14.24
CA HIS A 64 -18.01 -15.95 13.69
C HIS A 64 -16.65 -16.51 14.14
N VAL A 65 -15.60 -15.68 14.27
CA VAL A 65 -14.33 -16.12 14.86
C VAL A 65 -14.52 -16.57 16.30
N LYS A 66 -15.27 -15.83 17.09
CA LYS A 66 -15.60 -16.16 18.50
C LYS A 66 -16.38 -17.48 18.60
N GLU A 67 -17.29 -17.78 17.67
CA GLU A 67 -18.06 -19.02 17.64
C GLU A 67 -17.28 -20.19 16.97
N GLY A 68 -16.04 -19.97 16.51
CA GLY A 68 -15.21 -20.98 15.84
C GLY A 68 -15.64 -21.31 14.40
N ASN A 69 -16.53 -20.51 13.80
CA ASN A 69 -16.98 -20.69 12.41
C ASN A 69 -16.18 -19.77 11.46
N ILE A 70 -14.98 -20.21 11.12
CA ILE A 70 -14.06 -19.38 10.35
C ILE A 70 -14.47 -19.24 8.88
N GLU A 71 -15.13 -20.25 8.30
CA GLU A 71 -15.72 -20.15 6.95
C GLU A 71 -16.72 -18.99 6.87
N ALA A 72 -17.67 -18.92 7.80
CA ALA A 72 -18.64 -17.84 7.84
C ALA A 72 -17.97 -16.47 8.10
N ALA A 73 -16.88 -16.42 8.88
CA ALA A 73 -16.10 -15.20 9.03
C ALA A 73 -15.48 -14.76 7.70
N ALA A 74 -14.92 -15.68 6.93
CA ALA A 74 -14.35 -15.43 5.60
C ALA A 74 -15.42 -14.95 4.61
N ASP A 75 -16.61 -15.55 4.62
CA ASP A 75 -17.75 -15.12 3.79
C ASP A 75 -18.16 -13.67 4.09
N VAL A 76 -18.24 -13.30 5.37
CA VAL A 76 -18.57 -11.93 5.78
C VAL A 76 -17.52 -10.93 5.27
N ILE A 77 -16.23 -11.24 5.37
CA ILE A 77 -15.15 -10.39 4.88
C ILE A 77 -15.20 -10.24 3.36
N ALA A 78 -15.41 -11.35 2.63
CA ALA A 78 -15.40 -11.39 1.16
C ALA A 78 -16.52 -10.56 0.50
N LEU A 79 -17.59 -10.23 1.22
CA LEU A 79 -18.61 -9.31 0.74
C LEU A 79 -18.08 -7.88 0.52
N SER A 80 -17.04 -7.50 1.25
CA SER A 80 -16.51 -6.13 1.24
C SER A 80 -15.06 -6.02 0.81
N SER A 81 -14.21 -7.00 1.10
CA SER A 81 -12.77 -6.98 0.85
C SER A 81 -12.36 -8.03 -0.17
N ALA A 82 -11.60 -7.61 -1.19
CA ALA A 82 -11.00 -8.50 -2.19
C ALA A 82 -9.62 -9.02 -1.77
N LEU A 83 -8.95 -8.36 -0.80
CA LEU A 83 -7.57 -8.62 -0.41
C LEU A 83 -7.40 -8.67 1.12
N PRO A 84 -8.14 -9.52 1.85
CA PRO A 84 -8.15 -9.50 3.31
C PRO A 84 -6.81 -9.91 3.94
N ALA A 85 -6.07 -10.85 3.37
CA ALA A 85 -4.77 -11.26 3.89
C ALA A 85 -3.71 -10.12 3.76
N VAL A 86 -3.83 -9.31 2.71
CA VAL A 86 -3.03 -8.08 2.53
C VAL A 86 -3.46 -7.03 3.56
N CYS A 87 -4.76 -6.73 3.66
CA CYS A 87 -5.29 -5.69 4.55
C CYS A 87 -4.96 -5.96 6.02
N GLY A 88 -5.10 -7.19 6.48
CA GLY A 88 -4.75 -7.60 7.84
C GLY A 88 -3.28 -7.37 8.21
N ARG A 89 -2.39 -7.27 7.20
CA ARG A 89 -0.95 -7.03 7.36
C ARG A 89 -0.54 -5.57 7.23
N VAL A 90 -1.13 -4.82 6.27
CA VAL A 90 -0.58 -3.52 5.86
C VAL A 90 -1.48 -2.31 6.12
N CYS A 91 -2.74 -2.49 6.46
CA CYS A 91 -3.63 -1.37 6.80
C CYS A 91 -3.10 -0.59 8.02
N PRO A 92 -3.21 0.73 8.06
CA PRO A 92 -2.95 1.53 9.25
C PRO A 92 -4.17 1.48 10.20
N GLN A 93 -4.43 0.31 10.78
CA GLN A 93 -5.62 0.04 11.58
C GLN A 93 -5.76 1.01 12.76
N GLU A 94 -4.65 1.45 13.35
CA GLU A 94 -4.58 2.40 14.46
C GLU A 94 -5.22 3.76 14.16
N THR A 95 -5.31 4.16 12.89
CA THR A 95 -5.96 5.39 12.45
C THR A 95 -7.32 5.15 11.78
N GLN A 96 -7.67 3.90 11.53
CA GLN A 96 -8.88 3.48 10.82
C GLN A 96 -9.83 2.70 11.75
N CYS A 97 -10.06 1.41 11.47
CA CYS A 97 -11.03 0.59 12.22
C CYS A 97 -10.70 0.46 13.70
N GLU A 98 -9.47 0.18 14.08
CA GLU A 98 -9.03 0.07 15.47
C GLU A 98 -9.06 1.43 16.17
N GLY A 99 -8.65 2.51 15.50
CA GLY A 99 -8.73 3.87 16.00
C GLY A 99 -10.16 4.36 16.31
N LYS A 100 -11.17 3.70 15.73
CA LYS A 100 -12.60 3.98 16.01
C LYS A 100 -13.25 2.95 16.96
N CYS A 101 -12.50 1.97 17.43
CA CYS A 101 -13.02 0.95 18.33
C CYS A 101 -13.30 1.52 19.73
N VAL A 102 -14.53 1.35 20.23
CA VAL A 102 -14.93 1.87 21.55
C VAL A 102 -14.18 1.23 22.72
N ARG A 103 -13.60 0.03 22.53
CA ARG A 103 -12.70 -0.57 23.53
C ARG A 103 -11.49 0.30 23.81
N GLY A 104 -10.98 1.02 22.79
CA GLY A 104 -9.85 1.94 22.92
C GLY A 104 -10.09 3.15 23.85
N ILE A 105 -11.34 3.41 24.28
CA ILE A 105 -11.66 4.51 25.20
C ILE A 105 -11.20 4.21 26.63
N LYS A 106 -11.31 2.94 27.08
CA LYS A 106 -11.01 2.51 28.47
C LYS A 106 -10.00 1.36 28.55
N GLY A 107 -9.29 1.10 27.48
CA GLY A 107 -8.31 0.04 27.36
C GLY A 107 -7.70 0.03 25.95
N GLU A 108 -7.33 -1.12 25.45
CA GLU A 108 -6.85 -1.27 24.09
C GLU A 108 -7.98 -1.67 23.13
N ALA A 109 -7.98 -1.10 21.94
CA ALA A 109 -8.86 -1.47 20.85
C ALA A 109 -8.76 -2.98 20.53
N ILE A 110 -9.78 -3.55 19.93
CA ILE A 110 -9.70 -4.91 19.37
C ILE A 110 -8.63 -4.92 18.27
N SER A 111 -7.81 -5.97 18.21
CA SER A 111 -6.83 -6.21 17.14
C SER A 111 -7.53 -6.67 15.86
N ILE A 112 -8.32 -5.78 15.26
CA ILE A 112 -9.21 -6.09 14.13
C ILE A 112 -8.41 -6.59 12.93
N GLY A 113 -7.30 -5.92 12.61
CA GLY A 113 -6.44 -6.34 11.49
C GLY A 113 -5.78 -7.70 11.71
N LYS A 114 -5.39 -8.04 12.95
CA LYS A 114 -4.81 -9.36 13.26
C LYS A 114 -5.86 -10.47 13.17
N LEU A 115 -7.12 -10.19 13.53
CA LEU A 115 -8.25 -11.12 13.33
C LEU A 115 -8.62 -11.27 11.86
N GLU A 116 -8.66 -10.19 11.08
CA GLU A 116 -8.85 -10.24 9.62
C GLU A 116 -7.76 -11.09 8.95
N ARG A 117 -6.51 -10.88 9.32
CA ARG A 117 -5.37 -11.70 8.88
C ARG A 117 -5.56 -13.16 9.24
N TYR A 118 -5.94 -13.48 10.48
CA TYR A 118 -6.17 -14.85 10.93
C TYR A 118 -7.21 -15.57 10.06
N VAL A 119 -8.34 -14.93 9.80
CA VAL A 119 -9.41 -15.50 8.96
C VAL A 119 -8.92 -15.72 7.53
N ALA A 120 -8.20 -14.75 6.96
CA ALA A 120 -7.69 -14.85 5.59
C ALA A 120 -6.59 -15.91 5.44
N ASP A 121 -5.70 -16.03 6.43
CA ASP A 121 -4.65 -17.05 6.45
C ASP A 121 -5.25 -18.44 6.61
N TRP A 122 -6.25 -18.59 7.49
CA TRP A 122 -7.00 -19.84 7.64
C TRP A 122 -7.68 -20.26 6.33
N ALA A 123 -8.38 -19.32 5.65
CA ALA A 123 -9.05 -19.60 4.38
C ALA A 123 -8.07 -20.09 3.31
N ARG A 124 -6.89 -19.45 3.21
CA ARG A 124 -5.83 -19.88 2.30
C ARG A 124 -5.31 -21.30 2.64
N GLU A 125 -5.07 -21.59 3.92
CA GLU A 125 -4.54 -22.88 4.38
C GLU A 125 -5.51 -24.05 4.20
N HIS A 126 -6.81 -23.74 4.12
CA HIS A 126 -7.88 -24.70 3.88
C HIS A 126 -8.44 -24.65 2.45
N ASP A 127 -7.76 -23.95 1.52
CA ASP A 127 -8.22 -23.77 0.12
C ASP A 127 -9.66 -23.24 0.02
N TYR A 128 -10.12 -22.49 1.03
CA TYR A 128 -11.46 -21.94 1.09
C TYR A 128 -11.57 -20.64 0.29
N VAL A 129 -12.49 -20.59 -0.68
CA VAL A 129 -12.76 -19.43 -1.53
C VAL A 129 -14.20 -18.96 -1.30
N ALA A 130 -14.36 -17.89 -0.53
CA ALA A 130 -15.65 -17.33 -0.17
C ALA A 130 -16.37 -16.64 -1.36
N ALA A 131 -15.62 -15.93 -2.22
CA ALA A 131 -16.19 -15.18 -3.33
C ALA A 131 -16.49 -16.07 -4.55
N LYS A 132 -17.65 -15.82 -5.20
CA LYS A 132 -18.08 -16.54 -6.42
C LYS A 132 -18.32 -15.57 -7.57
N PRO A 133 -18.10 -15.99 -8.84
CA PRO A 133 -18.41 -15.16 -10.00
C PRO A 133 -19.92 -14.92 -10.11
N GLY A 134 -20.30 -13.77 -10.66
CA GLY A 134 -21.69 -13.46 -11.00
C GLY A 134 -22.16 -14.18 -12.27
N THR A 135 -23.45 -14.13 -12.52
CA THR A 135 -24.03 -14.61 -13.80
C THR A 135 -23.57 -13.69 -14.93
N PRO A 136 -22.97 -14.21 -16.02
CA PRO A 136 -22.49 -13.38 -17.12
C PRO A 136 -23.58 -12.44 -17.68
N ASN A 137 -23.26 -11.17 -17.82
CA ASN A 137 -24.16 -10.14 -18.34
C ASN A 137 -23.82 -9.70 -19.79
N GLY A 138 -22.79 -10.29 -20.40
CA GLY A 138 -22.36 -10.05 -21.77
C GLY A 138 -21.60 -8.76 -22.01
N LYS A 139 -21.28 -7.98 -20.95
CA LYS A 139 -20.53 -6.73 -21.05
C LYS A 139 -19.07 -6.89 -20.60
N LYS A 140 -18.17 -6.14 -21.23
CA LYS A 140 -16.72 -6.22 -21.01
C LYS A 140 -16.17 -4.96 -20.36
N VAL A 141 -15.30 -5.09 -19.38
CA VAL A 141 -14.63 -3.96 -18.74
C VAL A 141 -13.12 -4.17 -18.75
N ALA A 142 -12.39 -3.15 -19.22
CA ALA A 142 -10.94 -3.10 -19.13
C ALA A 142 -10.50 -2.42 -17.82
N VAL A 143 -9.51 -2.99 -17.16
CA VAL A 143 -8.90 -2.42 -15.95
C VAL A 143 -7.42 -2.19 -16.21
N ILE A 144 -6.94 -0.96 -16.04
CA ILE A 144 -5.55 -0.57 -16.25
C ILE A 144 -4.81 -0.55 -14.94
N GLY A 145 -3.91 -1.51 -14.75
CA GLY A 145 -3.11 -1.73 -13.56
C GLY A 145 -3.73 -2.76 -12.60
N SER A 146 -2.90 -3.66 -12.13
CA SER A 146 -3.23 -4.75 -11.20
C SER A 146 -2.90 -4.45 -9.73
N GLY A 147 -2.78 -3.18 -9.38
CA GLY A 147 -2.62 -2.76 -7.99
C GLY A 147 -3.92 -2.96 -7.17
N PRO A 148 -3.92 -2.58 -5.88
CA PRO A 148 -5.09 -2.79 -5.00
C PRO A 148 -6.41 -2.25 -5.54
N SER A 149 -6.41 -1.06 -6.16
CA SER A 149 -7.62 -0.48 -6.76
C SER A 149 -8.13 -1.29 -7.95
N GLY A 150 -7.22 -1.69 -8.85
CA GLY A 150 -7.55 -2.48 -10.04
C GLY A 150 -8.04 -3.88 -9.69
N LEU A 151 -7.36 -4.59 -8.79
CA LEU A 151 -7.78 -5.92 -8.31
C LEU A 151 -9.15 -5.88 -7.63
N THR A 152 -9.42 -4.85 -6.83
CA THR A 152 -10.73 -4.70 -6.16
C THR A 152 -11.83 -4.36 -7.16
N CYS A 153 -11.59 -3.41 -8.07
CA CYS A 153 -12.55 -3.05 -9.12
C CYS A 153 -12.89 -4.28 -10.00
N ALA A 154 -11.87 -5.00 -10.46
CA ALA A 154 -12.05 -6.18 -11.29
C ALA A 154 -12.79 -7.31 -10.57
N GLY A 155 -12.42 -7.57 -9.30
CA GLY A 155 -13.09 -8.61 -8.50
C GLY A 155 -14.56 -8.29 -8.24
N ASP A 156 -14.89 -7.03 -7.91
CA ASP A 156 -16.28 -6.62 -7.68
C ASP A 156 -17.10 -6.65 -8.98
N LEU A 157 -16.56 -6.22 -10.12
CA LEU A 157 -17.21 -6.33 -11.42
C LEU A 157 -17.43 -7.80 -11.84
N ALA A 158 -16.47 -8.68 -11.61
CA ALA A 158 -16.61 -10.11 -11.90
C ALA A 158 -17.71 -10.76 -11.05
N LYS A 159 -17.86 -10.37 -9.77
CA LYS A 159 -18.99 -10.78 -8.91
C LYS A 159 -20.34 -10.27 -9.44
N MET A 160 -20.36 -9.17 -10.21
CA MET A 160 -21.56 -8.64 -10.88
C MET A 160 -21.81 -9.25 -12.28
N GLY A 161 -20.92 -10.15 -12.74
CA GLY A 161 -21.08 -10.89 -14.00
C GLY A 161 -20.45 -10.24 -15.23
N TYR A 162 -19.58 -9.23 -15.06
CA TYR A 162 -18.82 -8.63 -16.15
C TYR A 162 -17.65 -9.51 -16.59
N ASP A 163 -17.34 -9.54 -17.91
CA ASP A 163 -16.08 -10.08 -18.44
C ASP A 163 -14.98 -9.03 -18.26
N VAL A 164 -14.05 -9.28 -17.32
CA VAL A 164 -13.06 -8.30 -16.92
C VAL A 164 -11.66 -8.73 -17.34
N THR A 165 -10.94 -7.82 -18.01
CA THR A 165 -9.50 -7.99 -18.31
C THR A 165 -8.69 -6.88 -17.65
N ILE A 166 -7.70 -7.26 -16.85
CA ILE A 166 -6.70 -6.36 -16.27
C ILE A 166 -5.49 -6.31 -17.20
N PHE A 167 -5.06 -5.12 -17.59
CA PHE A 167 -3.81 -4.87 -18.32
C PHE A 167 -2.76 -4.36 -17.34
N GLU A 168 -1.67 -5.12 -17.19
CA GLU A 168 -0.58 -4.82 -16.26
C GLU A 168 0.73 -4.54 -17.04
N ALA A 169 1.37 -3.43 -16.70
CA ALA A 169 2.62 -3.02 -17.36
C ALA A 169 3.82 -3.92 -16.98
N PHE A 170 3.84 -4.43 -15.76
CA PHE A 170 4.91 -5.29 -15.28
C PHE A 170 4.69 -6.77 -15.65
N HIS A 171 5.75 -7.57 -15.52
CA HIS A 171 5.74 -9.02 -15.75
C HIS A 171 5.03 -9.80 -14.64
N GLN A 172 4.76 -9.16 -13.48
CA GLN A 172 4.01 -9.74 -12.36
C GLN A 172 2.89 -8.80 -11.92
N PRO A 173 1.66 -9.33 -11.70
CA PRO A 173 0.56 -8.53 -11.20
C PRO A 173 0.71 -8.26 -9.70
N GLY A 174 0.02 -7.21 -9.22
CA GLY A 174 -0.06 -6.84 -7.81
C GLY A 174 0.35 -5.39 -7.52
N GLY A 175 0.99 -4.71 -8.48
CA GLY A 175 1.41 -3.31 -8.30
C GLY A 175 2.29 -3.14 -7.05
N VAL A 176 1.99 -2.12 -6.24
CA VAL A 176 2.74 -1.80 -5.01
C VAL A 176 2.85 -2.97 -4.02
N LEU A 177 1.90 -3.91 -4.03
CA LEU A 177 1.95 -5.10 -3.18
C LEU A 177 3.16 -5.99 -3.50
N VAL A 178 3.62 -5.95 -4.76
CA VAL A 178 4.73 -6.77 -5.24
C VAL A 178 6.02 -5.97 -5.33
N TYR A 179 6.00 -4.75 -5.90
CA TYR A 179 7.23 -3.99 -6.09
C TYR A 179 7.62 -3.14 -4.87
N GLY A 180 6.64 -2.64 -4.08
CA GLY A 180 6.88 -1.62 -3.07
C GLY A 180 7.01 -2.16 -1.66
N ILE A 181 6.08 -3.01 -1.21
CA ILE A 181 6.06 -3.52 0.17
C ILE A 181 7.05 -4.69 0.32
N PRO A 182 7.97 -4.69 1.32
CA PRO A 182 8.96 -5.74 1.47
C PRO A 182 8.39 -7.12 1.85
N GLU A 183 9.15 -8.18 1.54
CA GLU A 183 8.81 -9.58 1.83
C GLU A 183 8.53 -9.81 3.32
N PHE A 184 9.34 -9.22 4.20
CA PHE A 184 9.22 -9.37 5.66
C PHE A 184 7.96 -8.70 6.26
N ARG A 185 7.22 -7.88 5.48
CA ARG A 185 5.91 -7.32 5.85
C ARG A 185 4.76 -7.99 5.11
N LEU A 186 4.98 -8.29 3.86
CA LEU A 186 3.95 -8.82 2.96
C LEU A 186 4.57 -9.88 2.03
N PRO A 187 4.58 -11.16 2.41
CA PRO A 187 5.12 -12.25 1.61
C PRO A 187 4.42 -12.36 0.26
N LYS A 188 5.21 -12.39 -0.85
CA LYS A 188 4.66 -12.36 -2.21
C LYS A 188 4.04 -13.69 -2.60
N ASP A 189 4.82 -14.76 -2.48
CA ASP A 189 4.39 -16.08 -2.94
C ASP A 189 3.33 -16.69 -2.01
N ARG A 190 3.42 -16.43 -0.69
CA ARG A 190 2.50 -17.00 0.31
C ARG A 190 1.21 -16.20 0.51
N VAL A 191 1.21 -14.88 0.28
CA VAL A 191 0.08 -14.00 0.58
C VAL A 191 -0.46 -13.30 -0.65
N VAL A 192 0.37 -12.51 -1.35
CA VAL A 192 -0.12 -11.67 -2.46
C VAL A 192 -0.58 -12.50 -3.64
N LYS A 193 0.21 -13.49 -4.05
CA LYS A 193 -0.12 -14.35 -5.18
C LYS A 193 -1.41 -15.15 -4.98
N PRO A 194 -1.66 -15.82 -3.84
CA PRO A 194 -2.95 -16.49 -3.59
C PRO A 194 -4.15 -15.54 -3.64
N GLU A 195 -4.05 -14.31 -3.15
CA GLU A 195 -5.15 -13.35 -3.23
C GLU A 195 -5.43 -12.92 -4.68
N ILE A 196 -4.39 -12.72 -5.50
CA ILE A 196 -4.55 -12.46 -6.94
C ILE A 196 -5.18 -13.65 -7.64
N GLU A 197 -4.75 -14.88 -7.32
CA GLU A 197 -5.36 -16.09 -7.88
C GLU A 197 -6.84 -16.23 -7.48
N ASN A 198 -7.24 -15.81 -6.28
CA ASN A 198 -8.65 -15.76 -5.90
C ASN A 198 -9.47 -14.78 -6.76
N VAL A 199 -8.89 -13.62 -7.12
CA VAL A 199 -9.52 -12.70 -8.07
C VAL A 199 -9.64 -13.35 -9.47
N LYS A 200 -8.61 -14.06 -9.93
CA LYS A 200 -8.66 -14.80 -11.20
C LYS A 200 -9.70 -15.93 -11.21
N LYS A 201 -9.91 -16.61 -10.08
CA LYS A 201 -10.99 -17.63 -9.93
C LYS A 201 -12.39 -17.06 -10.12
N LEU A 202 -12.58 -15.74 -10.01
CA LEU A 202 -13.83 -15.07 -10.37
C LEU A 202 -14.03 -14.90 -11.88
N GLY A 203 -13.08 -15.33 -12.70
CA GLY A 203 -13.11 -15.18 -14.16
C GLY A 203 -12.32 -13.98 -14.69
N VAL A 204 -11.65 -13.19 -13.83
CA VAL A 204 -10.83 -12.07 -14.24
C VAL A 204 -9.60 -12.55 -14.99
N LYS A 205 -9.37 -11.98 -16.18
CA LYS A 205 -8.15 -12.19 -16.99
C LYS A 205 -7.11 -11.12 -16.60
N ILE A 206 -5.85 -11.49 -16.59
CA ILE A 206 -4.73 -10.56 -16.31
C ILE A 206 -3.68 -10.72 -17.40
N ASP A 207 -3.52 -9.70 -18.22
CA ASP A 207 -2.52 -9.63 -19.29
C ASP A 207 -1.35 -8.78 -18.82
N THR A 208 -0.21 -9.42 -18.60
CA THR A 208 1.03 -8.75 -18.15
C THR A 208 1.88 -8.27 -19.34
N ASN A 209 2.82 -7.36 -19.06
CA ASN A 209 3.69 -6.73 -20.08
C ASN A 209 2.91 -5.92 -21.13
N VAL A 210 1.73 -5.39 -20.77
CA VAL A 210 0.92 -4.52 -21.63
C VAL A 210 0.90 -3.12 -21.08
N ILE A 211 1.51 -2.17 -21.79
CA ILE A 211 1.63 -0.78 -21.37
C ILE A 211 0.57 0.05 -22.09
N ILE A 212 -0.52 0.37 -21.39
CA ILE A 212 -1.56 1.25 -21.94
C ILE A 212 -0.99 2.66 -22.10
N GLY A 213 -1.23 3.24 -23.27
CA GLY A 213 -0.58 4.47 -23.76
C GLY A 213 0.67 4.21 -24.63
N ARG A 214 1.07 2.91 -24.80
CA ARG A 214 2.15 2.49 -25.69
C ARG A 214 1.72 1.36 -26.62
N SER A 215 1.32 0.22 -26.06
CA SER A 215 0.87 -0.97 -26.82
C SER A 215 -0.55 -0.77 -27.35
N LEU A 216 -1.43 -0.25 -26.51
CA LEU A 216 -2.82 0.09 -26.77
C LEU A 216 -3.13 1.43 -26.08
N THR A 217 -4.03 2.21 -26.64
CA THR A 217 -4.58 3.42 -26.00
C THR A 217 -5.91 3.10 -25.30
N ILE A 218 -6.42 4.03 -24.48
CA ILE A 218 -7.77 3.91 -23.89
C ILE A 218 -8.83 3.94 -25.00
N ASP A 219 -8.61 4.72 -26.05
CA ASP A 219 -9.54 4.79 -27.17
C ASP A 219 -9.56 3.47 -27.96
N ASP A 220 -8.42 2.80 -28.17
CA ASP A 220 -8.36 1.47 -28.80
C ASP A 220 -9.15 0.44 -27.98
N LEU A 221 -9.02 0.46 -26.64
CA LEU A 221 -9.77 -0.44 -25.76
C LEU A 221 -11.29 -0.27 -25.95
N LEU A 222 -11.78 0.95 -26.04
CA LEU A 222 -13.22 1.26 -26.19
C LEU A 222 -13.75 0.99 -27.61
N THR A 223 -12.93 1.18 -28.65
CA THR A 223 -13.39 1.13 -30.06
C THR A 223 -13.01 -0.18 -30.75
N GLU A 224 -11.73 -0.58 -30.71
CA GLU A 224 -11.22 -1.74 -31.45
C GLU A 224 -11.35 -3.03 -30.67
N GLU A 225 -11.02 -3.02 -29.35
CA GLU A 225 -11.08 -4.18 -28.48
C GLU A 225 -12.49 -4.46 -27.93
N GLY A 226 -13.39 -3.48 -28.05
CA GLY A 226 -14.81 -3.63 -27.76
C GLY A 226 -15.12 -3.74 -26.26
N PHE A 227 -14.37 -3.03 -25.39
CA PHE A 227 -14.73 -2.87 -24.00
C PHE A 227 -15.82 -1.79 -23.84
N ASP A 228 -16.81 -2.06 -23.00
CA ASP A 228 -17.93 -1.17 -22.71
C ASP A 228 -17.54 -0.02 -21.76
N ALA A 229 -16.53 -0.24 -20.91
CA ALA A 229 -15.98 0.75 -19.99
C ALA A 229 -14.52 0.43 -19.64
N VAL A 230 -13.82 1.45 -19.13
CA VAL A 230 -12.42 1.36 -18.69
C VAL A 230 -12.28 1.90 -17.27
N PHE A 231 -11.54 1.19 -16.43
CA PHE A 231 -11.09 1.68 -15.13
C PHE A 231 -9.58 1.92 -15.13
N ILE A 232 -9.15 3.11 -14.68
CA ILE A 232 -7.73 3.48 -14.56
C ILE A 232 -7.31 3.37 -13.10
N GLY A 233 -6.50 2.34 -12.79
CA GLY A 233 -5.88 2.08 -11.50
C GLY A 233 -4.36 1.99 -11.60
N SER A 234 -3.75 2.83 -12.45
CA SER A 234 -2.31 2.81 -12.77
C SER A 234 -1.38 3.24 -11.64
N GLY A 235 -1.93 3.72 -10.52
CA GLY A 235 -1.18 4.09 -9.33
C GLY A 235 -0.35 5.37 -9.47
N ALA A 236 0.62 5.55 -8.56
CA ALA A 236 1.56 6.67 -8.54
C ALA A 236 2.97 6.14 -8.27
N GLY A 237 3.73 5.89 -9.33
CA GLY A 237 5.05 5.27 -9.25
C GLY A 237 6.21 6.19 -9.59
N LEU A 238 5.96 7.43 -10.06
CA LEU A 238 7.02 8.37 -10.42
C LEU A 238 7.60 9.03 -9.15
N PRO A 239 8.87 8.79 -8.80
CA PRO A 239 9.47 9.28 -7.56
C PRO A 239 9.67 10.80 -7.58
N ARG A 240 9.64 11.39 -6.39
CA ARG A 240 10.00 12.80 -6.17
C ARG A 240 11.37 12.91 -5.56
N PHE A 241 12.07 13.96 -5.95
CA PHE A 241 13.40 14.33 -5.49
C PHE A 241 13.38 15.70 -4.81
N MET A 242 14.47 16.05 -4.11
CA MET A 242 14.60 17.32 -3.39
C MET A 242 15.05 18.48 -4.28
N ASN A 243 15.67 18.18 -5.43
CA ASN A 243 16.36 19.12 -6.31
C ASN A 243 17.54 19.82 -5.58
N ILE A 244 18.32 19.04 -4.82
CA ILE A 244 19.52 19.50 -4.15
C ILE A 244 20.79 19.11 -4.93
N PRO A 245 21.92 19.84 -4.76
CA PRO A 245 23.18 19.48 -5.41
C PRO A 245 23.62 18.06 -5.08
N GLY A 246 24.11 17.32 -6.08
CA GLY A 246 24.60 15.96 -5.94
C GLY A 246 23.52 14.86 -6.00
N GLU A 247 22.26 15.20 -6.19
CA GLU A 247 21.13 14.24 -6.17
C GLU A 247 21.13 13.27 -7.36
N SER A 248 21.87 13.55 -8.43
CA SER A 248 22.06 12.68 -9.59
C SER A 248 23.30 11.77 -9.48
N ALA A 249 24.01 11.78 -8.38
CA ALA A 249 25.21 11.00 -8.17
C ALA A 249 24.97 9.50 -8.11
N ASN A 250 26.02 8.72 -8.43
CA ASN A 250 26.01 7.28 -8.20
C ASN A 250 25.85 6.96 -6.72
N GLY A 251 24.93 6.04 -6.37
CA GLY A 251 24.62 5.72 -4.99
C GLY A 251 23.44 6.51 -4.42
N VAL A 252 22.82 7.40 -5.20
CA VAL A 252 21.54 8.02 -4.90
C VAL A 252 20.44 7.22 -5.60
N TYR A 253 19.45 6.77 -4.83
CA TYR A 253 18.31 5.99 -5.32
C TYR A 253 17.00 6.62 -4.89
N SER A 254 15.97 6.50 -5.70
CA SER A 254 14.62 6.62 -5.17
C SER A 254 14.25 5.35 -4.39
N ALA A 255 13.40 5.49 -3.37
CA ALA A 255 12.90 4.33 -2.65
C ALA A 255 12.15 3.36 -3.56
N ASN A 256 11.41 3.86 -4.58
CA ASN A 256 10.75 3.02 -5.56
C ASN A 256 11.73 2.14 -6.34
N GLU A 257 12.83 2.70 -6.81
CA GLU A 257 13.86 1.92 -7.52
C GLU A 257 14.49 0.87 -6.60
N PHE A 258 14.92 1.29 -5.41
CA PHE A 258 15.56 0.41 -4.45
C PHE A 258 14.64 -0.74 -4.02
N LEU A 259 13.38 -0.45 -3.70
CA LEU A 259 12.40 -1.45 -3.31
C LEU A 259 11.96 -2.33 -4.48
N THR A 260 11.81 -1.80 -5.69
CA THR A 260 11.49 -2.61 -6.89
C THR A 260 12.58 -3.64 -7.17
N ARG A 261 13.85 -3.25 -7.08
CA ARG A 261 14.98 -4.19 -7.25
C ARG A 261 14.96 -5.29 -6.19
N ASN A 262 14.66 -4.95 -4.95
CA ASN A 262 14.61 -5.92 -3.86
C ASN A 262 13.36 -6.81 -3.91
N ASN A 263 12.18 -6.23 -4.08
CA ASN A 263 10.92 -6.96 -3.92
C ASN A 263 10.49 -7.68 -5.21
N LEU A 264 10.28 -6.92 -6.30
CA LEU A 264 9.84 -7.49 -7.58
C LEU A 264 10.95 -8.30 -8.26
N MET A 265 12.17 -7.76 -8.26
CA MET A 265 13.33 -8.36 -8.92
C MET A 265 14.17 -9.24 -7.98
N LYS A 266 13.76 -9.36 -6.70
CA LYS A 266 14.32 -10.27 -5.68
C LYS A 266 15.83 -10.11 -5.43
N ALA A 267 16.38 -8.89 -5.54
CA ALA A 267 17.81 -8.62 -5.38
C ALA A 267 18.38 -9.00 -3.99
N TYR A 268 17.52 -9.17 -2.97
CA TYR A 268 17.93 -9.65 -1.65
C TYR A 268 18.30 -11.13 -1.59
N ARG A 269 18.00 -11.92 -2.63
CA ARG A 269 18.28 -13.35 -2.68
C ARG A 269 19.67 -13.59 -3.24
N GLU A 270 20.38 -14.57 -2.67
CA GLU A 270 21.71 -14.95 -3.11
C GLU A 270 21.74 -15.53 -4.54
N ASP A 271 20.64 -16.13 -4.99
CA ASP A 271 20.46 -16.70 -6.31
C ASP A 271 19.91 -15.70 -7.36
N SER A 272 19.84 -14.40 -7.03
CA SER A 272 19.33 -13.36 -7.93
C SER A 272 20.44 -12.71 -8.73
N ASP A 273 20.23 -12.58 -10.06
CA ASP A 273 21.12 -11.83 -10.95
C ASP A 273 20.85 -10.32 -10.94
N THR A 274 19.88 -9.85 -10.15
CA THR A 274 19.52 -8.43 -10.08
C THR A 274 20.61 -7.62 -9.41
N PRO A 275 21.24 -6.64 -10.10
CA PRO A 275 22.29 -5.83 -9.50
C PRO A 275 21.70 -4.89 -8.45
N ILE A 276 22.29 -4.90 -7.27
CA ILE A 276 22.01 -3.95 -6.20
C ILE A 276 23.31 -3.52 -5.54
N LYS A 277 23.44 -2.20 -5.32
CA LYS A 277 24.49 -1.71 -4.42
C LYS A 277 23.99 -1.79 -3.00
N VAL A 278 24.77 -2.38 -2.12
CA VAL A 278 24.58 -2.35 -0.69
C VAL A 278 25.55 -1.34 -0.10
N GLY A 279 25.02 -0.25 0.49
CA GLY A 279 25.84 0.73 1.21
C GLY A 279 26.28 0.17 2.55
N LYS A 280 27.42 0.67 3.08
CA LYS A 280 27.83 0.39 4.46
C LYS A 280 27.07 1.30 5.43
N LYS A 281 26.94 2.57 5.06
CA LYS A 281 26.19 3.59 5.80
C LYS A 281 25.20 4.26 4.86
N VAL A 282 23.92 4.07 5.13
CA VAL A 282 22.81 4.48 4.26
C VAL A 282 21.97 5.56 4.93
N VAL A 283 21.76 6.67 4.23
CA VAL A 283 20.82 7.71 4.64
C VAL A 283 19.52 7.55 3.88
N VAL A 284 18.41 7.33 4.60
CA VAL A 284 17.06 7.29 4.04
C VAL A 284 16.34 8.59 4.36
N VAL A 285 15.95 9.34 3.34
CA VAL A 285 15.32 10.66 3.49
C VAL A 285 13.81 10.53 3.44
N GLY A 286 13.14 10.77 4.57
CA GLY A 286 11.69 10.71 4.67
C GLY A 286 11.19 9.99 5.91
N GLY A 287 9.90 10.13 6.24
CA GLY A 287 9.30 9.59 7.48
C GLY A 287 8.02 8.77 7.26
N GLY A 288 7.69 8.40 6.01
CA GLY A 288 6.51 7.60 5.69
C GLY A 288 6.76 6.09 5.70
N ASN A 289 5.71 5.30 5.43
CA ASN A 289 5.83 3.84 5.37
C ASN A 289 6.90 3.38 4.36
N VAL A 290 7.02 4.06 3.23
CA VAL A 290 8.04 3.75 2.21
C VAL A 290 9.46 3.98 2.74
N ALA A 291 9.66 4.99 3.59
CA ALA A 291 10.95 5.23 4.25
C ALA A 291 11.29 4.10 5.24
N MET A 292 10.30 3.65 6.02
CA MET A 292 10.48 2.49 6.93
C MET A 292 10.80 1.22 6.15
N ASP A 293 10.10 0.99 5.05
CA ASP A 293 10.33 -0.16 4.17
C ASP A 293 11.74 -0.15 3.55
N ALA A 294 12.18 1.00 3.03
CA ALA A 294 13.52 1.16 2.46
C ALA A 294 14.62 1.02 3.53
N ALA A 295 14.43 1.65 4.69
CA ALA A 295 15.39 1.60 5.80
C ALA A 295 15.57 0.17 6.33
N ARG A 296 14.46 -0.51 6.61
CA ARG A 296 14.47 -1.89 7.11
C ARG A 296 15.00 -2.89 6.08
N THR A 297 14.80 -2.62 4.78
CA THR A 297 15.39 -3.41 3.70
C THR A 297 16.90 -3.20 3.64
N ALA A 298 17.38 -1.95 3.69
CA ALA A 298 18.82 -1.64 3.66
C ALA A 298 19.55 -2.26 4.89
N LEU A 299 18.92 -2.20 6.07
CA LEU A 299 19.45 -2.85 7.27
C LEU A 299 19.66 -4.37 7.08
N ARG A 300 18.66 -5.07 6.51
CA ARG A 300 18.72 -6.51 6.23
C ARG A 300 19.78 -6.88 5.21
N LEU A 301 20.14 -5.94 4.35
CA LEU A 301 21.27 -6.08 3.40
C LEU A 301 22.64 -5.80 4.05
N GLY A 302 22.66 -5.44 5.36
CA GLY A 302 23.90 -5.31 6.15
C GLY A 302 24.39 -3.87 6.37
N ALA A 303 23.59 -2.86 6.06
CA ALA A 303 23.95 -1.45 6.25
C ALA A 303 23.69 -0.95 7.67
N GLU A 304 24.49 0.02 8.13
CA GLU A 304 24.09 0.97 9.16
C GLU A 304 23.14 1.99 8.54
N VAL A 305 21.95 2.18 9.12
CA VAL A 305 20.89 2.97 8.48
C VAL A 305 20.46 4.15 9.34
N HIS A 306 20.46 5.34 8.74
CA HIS A 306 19.99 6.59 9.28
C HIS A 306 18.73 7.04 8.54
N VAL A 307 17.63 7.22 9.28
CA VAL A 307 16.40 7.84 8.74
C VAL A 307 16.43 9.31 9.08
N VAL A 308 16.65 10.16 8.08
CA VAL A 308 16.67 11.62 8.21
C VAL A 308 15.29 12.17 7.91
N TYR A 309 14.70 12.86 8.90
CA TYR A 309 13.35 13.41 8.78
C TYR A 309 13.25 14.84 9.33
N ARG A 310 12.71 15.73 8.51
CA ARG A 310 12.66 17.18 8.78
C ARG A 310 11.72 17.63 9.89
N ARG A 311 10.89 16.72 10.46
CA ARG A 311 10.00 17.00 11.60
C ARG A 311 10.33 16.07 12.76
N SER A 312 9.56 16.17 13.85
CA SER A 312 9.72 15.30 15.02
C SER A 312 9.04 13.95 14.83
N GLU A 313 9.17 13.06 15.81
CA GLU A 313 8.56 11.74 15.82
C GLU A 313 7.03 11.80 15.77
N GLU A 314 6.43 12.80 16.43
CA GLU A 314 4.98 12.97 16.48
C GLU A 314 4.37 13.23 15.10
N GLU A 315 5.13 13.83 14.19
CA GLU A 315 4.70 14.12 12.82
C GLU A 315 5.06 13.02 11.81
N LEU A 316 5.65 11.89 12.23
CA LEU A 316 5.92 10.76 11.34
C LEU A 316 4.62 10.21 10.75
N PRO A 317 4.46 10.19 9.41
CA PRO A 317 3.25 9.66 8.78
C PRO A 317 3.26 8.13 8.65
N ALA A 318 4.36 7.46 9.01
CA ALA A 318 4.45 6.00 9.02
C ALA A 318 3.57 5.38 10.10
N ARG A 319 3.13 4.14 9.89
CA ARG A 319 2.46 3.35 10.92
C ARG A 319 3.33 3.23 12.17
N ARG A 320 2.70 3.38 13.35
CA ARG A 320 3.42 3.30 14.63
C ARG A 320 4.12 1.96 14.81
N GLU A 321 3.49 0.86 14.40
CA GLU A 321 4.07 -0.49 14.43
C GLU A 321 5.37 -0.56 13.60
N GLU A 322 5.41 0.06 12.41
CA GLU A 322 6.59 0.05 11.54
C GLU A 322 7.73 0.91 12.09
N VAL A 323 7.41 2.06 12.70
CA VAL A 323 8.41 2.90 13.38
C VAL A 323 8.99 2.15 14.59
N HIS A 324 8.15 1.47 15.36
CA HIS A 324 8.57 0.67 16.50
C HIS A 324 9.51 -0.45 16.07
N HIS A 325 9.11 -1.24 15.06
CA HIS A 325 9.95 -2.29 14.51
C HIS A 325 11.30 -1.77 13.99
N ALA A 326 11.30 -0.64 13.29
CA ALA A 326 12.52 -0.03 12.77
C ALA A 326 13.51 0.33 13.90
N LYS A 327 13.00 0.90 15.00
CA LYS A 327 13.82 1.23 16.18
C LYS A 327 14.37 -0.01 16.89
N GLU A 328 13.53 -1.02 17.09
CA GLU A 328 13.95 -2.27 17.72
C GLU A 328 15.00 -3.02 16.88
N GLU A 329 14.92 -2.92 15.57
CA GLU A 329 15.89 -3.51 14.63
C GLU A 329 17.22 -2.75 14.59
N GLY A 330 17.31 -1.54 15.19
CA GLY A 330 18.55 -0.78 15.34
C GLY A 330 18.72 0.36 14.33
N ILE A 331 17.67 0.75 13.62
CA ILE A 331 17.70 1.93 12.73
C ILE A 331 17.78 3.21 13.56
N ILE A 332 18.68 4.11 13.17
CA ILE A 332 18.92 5.40 13.80
C ILE A 332 17.97 6.43 13.20
N PHE A 333 17.28 7.21 14.04
CA PHE A 333 16.38 8.26 13.60
C PHE A 333 16.99 9.64 13.90
N ASP A 334 17.40 10.32 12.85
CA ASP A 334 17.88 11.70 12.87
C ASP A 334 16.72 12.64 12.55
N LEU A 335 16.02 13.05 13.60
CA LEU A 335 14.81 13.85 13.52
C LEU A 335 15.11 15.34 13.59
N LEU A 336 14.23 16.18 13.03
CA LEU A 336 14.47 17.63 12.88
C LEU A 336 15.72 17.90 12.04
N GLU A 337 15.90 17.12 10.98
CA GLU A 337 17.05 17.18 10.10
C GLU A 337 16.62 17.05 8.64
N ASN A 338 17.29 17.78 7.75
CA ASN A 338 16.98 17.81 6.33
C ASN A 338 18.25 17.90 5.48
N PRO A 339 18.48 16.97 4.53
CA PRO A 339 19.61 17.09 3.62
C PRO A 339 19.48 18.31 2.73
N ILE A 340 20.58 19.00 2.49
CA ILE A 340 20.65 20.19 1.62
C ILE A 340 21.66 20.05 0.48
N GLN A 341 22.59 19.10 0.59
CA GLN A 341 23.58 18.78 -0.44
C GLN A 341 24.07 17.34 -0.26
N ILE A 342 24.40 16.69 -1.37
CA ILE A 342 25.08 15.39 -1.39
C ILE A 342 26.50 15.60 -1.93
N TYR A 343 27.48 15.06 -1.22
CA TYR A 343 28.89 15.10 -1.61
C TYR A 343 29.27 13.84 -2.37
N THR A 344 30.13 13.99 -3.37
CA THR A 344 30.65 12.88 -4.18
C THR A 344 32.17 12.79 -4.12
N ASP A 345 32.70 11.62 -4.46
CA ASP A 345 34.11 11.41 -4.74
C ASP A 345 34.44 11.77 -6.23
N GLU A 346 35.69 11.51 -6.63
CA GLU A 346 36.18 11.76 -7.99
C GLU A 346 35.50 10.91 -9.09
N ASN A 347 34.81 9.85 -8.72
CA ASN A 347 34.07 8.95 -9.62
C ASN A 347 32.56 9.19 -9.57
N ASP A 348 32.13 10.29 -9.01
CA ASP A 348 30.75 10.70 -8.82
C ASP A 348 29.93 9.73 -7.94
N TRP A 349 30.56 9.06 -6.98
CA TRP A 349 29.89 8.25 -5.97
C TRP A 349 29.66 9.04 -4.70
N VAL A 350 28.50 8.80 -4.07
CA VAL A 350 28.15 9.38 -2.76
C VAL A 350 29.22 9.05 -1.73
N LYS A 351 29.69 10.08 -1.00
CA LYS A 351 30.59 9.97 0.14
C LYS A 351 30.07 10.66 1.41
N GLY A 352 28.98 11.41 1.32
CA GLY A 352 28.39 12.09 2.46
C GLY A 352 27.24 13.02 2.05
N VAL A 353 26.56 13.53 3.07
CA VAL A 353 25.48 14.51 2.92
C VAL A 353 25.67 15.67 3.88
N GLN A 354 25.33 16.89 3.47
CA GLN A 354 25.21 18.02 4.37
C GLN A 354 23.79 18.11 4.91
N ILE A 355 23.67 18.15 6.20
CA ILE A 355 22.43 18.17 6.96
C ILE A 355 22.18 19.56 7.55
N GLN A 356 21.02 20.11 7.31
CA GLN A 356 20.47 21.29 7.96
C GLN A 356 19.61 20.87 9.14
N ARG A 357 19.89 21.38 10.34
CA ARG A 357 19.02 21.20 11.51
C ARG A 357 17.77 22.05 11.40
N MET A 358 16.65 21.49 11.85
CA MET A 358 15.33 22.07 11.73
C MET A 358 14.73 22.32 13.10
N GLN A 359 13.77 23.23 13.16
CA GLN A 359 12.86 23.42 14.28
C GLN A 359 11.42 23.36 13.78
N LEU A 360 10.48 23.20 14.70
CA LEU A 360 9.05 23.16 14.36
C LEU A 360 8.42 24.54 14.58
N GLY A 361 7.83 25.08 13.53
CA GLY A 361 7.00 26.28 13.55
C GLY A 361 5.50 25.97 13.70
N GLU A 362 4.67 26.87 13.22
CA GLU A 362 3.20 26.72 13.26
C GLU A 362 2.68 25.54 12.42
N PRO A 363 1.53 24.97 12.78
CA PRO A 363 0.91 23.89 11.99
C PRO A 363 0.58 24.30 10.55
N ASP A 364 0.81 23.37 9.61
CA ASP A 364 0.39 23.50 8.22
C ASP A 364 -1.10 23.12 8.03
N ALA A 365 -1.61 23.19 6.79
CA ALA A 365 -2.99 22.84 6.47
C ALA A 365 -3.38 21.37 6.79
N SER A 366 -2.39 20.48 6.99
CA SER A 366 -2.61 19.10 7.44
C SER A 366 -2.62 18.95 8.97
N GLY A 367 -2.43 20.04 9.71
CA GLY A 367 -2.33 20.07 11.17
C GLY A 367 -0.94 19.68 11.71
N ARG A 368 0.04 19.38 10.84
CA ARG A 368 1.42 19.08 11.26
C ARG A 368 2.25 20.35 11.31
N ARG A 369 3.10 20.49 12.33
CA ARG A 369 3.97 21.65 12.47
C ARG A 369 4.94 21.75 11.31
N ARG A 370 5.15 22.98 10.80
CA ARG A 370 6.03 23.23 9.66
C ARG A 370 7.49 23.07 10.08
N PRO A 371 8.33 22.40 9.28
CA PRO A 371 9.76 22.36 9.52
C PRO A 371 10.40 23.68 9.04
N GLU A 372 11.16 24.34 9.90
CA GLU A 372 11.89 25.58 9.63
C GLU A 372 13.37 25.36 9.86
N ALA A 373 14.20 25.82 8.92
CA ALA A 373 15.65 25.71 9.05
C ALA A 373 16.17 26.61 10.19
N ILE A 374 17.07 26.10 11.03
CA ILE A 374 17.82 26.90 12.00
C ILE A 374 18.99 27.52 11.24
N PRO A 375 19.05 28.86 11.09
CA PRO A 375 20.06 29.48 10.25
C PRO A 375 21.47 29.15 10.69
N GLY A 376 22.30 28.65 9.76
CA GLY A 376 23.70 28.33 9.98
C GLY A 376 23.99 27.06 10.79
N ASP A 377 22.97 26.36 11.27
CA ASP A 377 23.12 25.06 11.97
C ASP A 377 23.16 23.92 10.98
N VAL A 378 24.32 23.72 10.38
CA VAL A 378 24.58 22.66 9.39
C VAL A 378 25.77 21.82 9.83
N TYR A 379 25.76 20.52 9.43
CA TYR A 379 26.89 19.63 9.64
C TYR A 379 26.96 18.59 8.52
N ASP A 380 28.10 17.93 8.39
CA ASP A 380 28.33 16.90 7.39
C ASP A 380 28.19 15.51 8.04
N MET A 381 27.47 14.61 7.37
CA MET A 381 27.30 13.20 7.74
C MET A 381 27.92 12.34 6.66
N ASP A 382 28.87 11.49 7.02
CA ASP A 382 29.43 10.50 6.12
C ASP A 382 28.39 9.44 5.76
N CYS A 383 28.25 9.10 4.49
CA CYS A 383 27.46 7.99 3.99
C CYS A 383 27.94 7.60 2.59
N ASP A 384 27.63 6.38 2.16
CA ASP A 384 27.99 5.89 0.81
C ASP A 384 26.77 5.54 -0.04
N MET A 385 25.57 5.80 0.49
CA MET A 385 24.31 5.61 -0.22
C MET A 385 23.22 6.52 0.35
N VAL A 386 22.37 7.08 -0.53
CA VAL A 386 21.20 7.87 -0.15
C VAL A 386 19.96 7.31 -0.82
N ILE A 387 18.87 7.13 -0.05
CA ILE A 387 17.58 6.66 -0.57
C ILE A 387 16.53 7.75 -0.34
N MET A 388 16.01 8.33 -1.43
CA MET A 388 14.97 9.36 -1.40
C MET A 388 13.58 8.72 -1.27
N SER A 389 12.91 8.96 -0.12
CA SER A 389 11.58 8.43 0.21
C SER A 389 10.55 9.56 0.40
N LEU A 390 10.47 10.45 -0.61
CA LEU A 390 9.71 11.73 -0.53
C LEU A 390 8.29 11.64 -1.11
N GLY A 391 7.81 10.44 -1.39
CA GLY A 391 6.54 10.20 -2.05
C GLY A 391 6.66 10.14 -3.58
N THR A 392 5.52 9.92 -4.20
CA THR A 392 5.43 9.66 -5.65
C THR A 392 4.28 10.44 -6.28
N SER A 393 4.27 10.52 -7.61
CA SER A 393 3.19 11.05 -8.42
C SER A 393 2.79 10.07 -9.52
N PRO A 394 1.59 10.20 -10.11
CA PRO A 394 1.18 9.39 -11.25
C PRO A 394 2.13 9.55 -12.44
N ASN A 395 2.32 8.47 -13.21
CA ASN A 395 3.04 8.53 -14.47
C ASN A 395 2.20 9.32 -15.49
N PRO A 396 2.76 10.33 -16.20
CA PRO A 396 2.00 11.17 -17.13
C PRO A 396 1.56 10.42 -18.41
N LEU A 397 2.04 9.21 -18.67
CA LEU A 397 1.78 8.47 -19.91
C LEU A 397 0.28 8.37 -20.23
N ILE A 398 -0.55 7.98 -19.28
CA ILE A 398 -2.01 7.82 -19.48
C ILE A 398 -2.64 9.17 -19.85
N LYS A 399 -2.29 10.23 -19.12
CA LYS A 399 -2.76 11.60 -19.43
C LYS A 399 -2.33 12.04 -20.82
N ASP A 400 -1.06 11.87 -21.17
CA ASP A 400 -0.47 12.40 -22.40
C ASP A 400 -0.97 11.66 -23.65
N THR A 401 -1.49 10.43 -23.49
CA THR A 401 -2.02 9.60 -24.57
C THR A 401 -3.53 9.46 -24.61
N THR A 402 -4.25 10.20 -23.74
CA THR A 402 -5.72 10.09 -23.63
C THR A 402 -6.37 11.47 -23.74
N ALA A 403 -6.86 11.81 -24.93
CA ALA A 403 -7.57 13.07 -25.15
C ALA A 403 -8.86 13.14 -24.34
N GLY A 404 -9.15 14.30 -23.75
CA GLY A 404 -10.35 14.53 -22.93
C GLY A 404 -10.31 13.98 -21.52
N LEU A 405 -9.15 13.51 -21.05
CA LEU A 405 -8.94 13.10 -19.67
C LEU A 405 -8.30 14.24 -18.86
N ASP A 406 -9.06 14.82 -17.94
CA ASP A 406 -8.60 15.94 -17.11
C ASP A 406 -7.72 15.48 -15.95
N THR A 407 -6.71 16.29 -15.64
CA THR A 407 -5.81 16.10 -14.49
C THR A 407 -5.62 17.39 -13.72
N ASN A 408 -5.32 17.28 -12.42
CA ASN A 408 -4.97 18.43 -11.59
C ASN A 408 -3.49 18.87 -11.79
N ALA A 409 -3.09 19.94 -11.10
CA ALA A 409 -1.72 20.49 -11.18
C ALA A 409 -0.62 19.51 -10.73
N HIS A 410 -0.96 18.43 -10.03
CA HIS A 410 -0.04 17.39 -9.57
C HIS A 410 0.02 16.19 -10.51
N GLY A 411 -0.71 16.23 -11.64
CA GLY A 411 -0.79 15.14 -12.61
C GLY A 411 -1.72 14.00 -12.20
N CYS A 412 -2.49 14.14 -11.13
CA CYS A 412 -3.50 13.17 -10.73
C CYS A 412 -4.77 13.33 -11.59
N ILE A 413 -5.37 12.23 -12.00
CA ILE A 413 -6.63 12.21 -12.77
C ILE A 413 -7.74 12.79 -11.92
N ILE A 414 -8.55 13.66 -12.50
CA ILE A 414 -9.75 14.20 -11.85
C ILE A 414 -10.88 13.18 -12.01
N ALA A 415 -11.36 12.65 -10.90
CA ALA A 415 -12.48 11.72 -10.86
C ALA A 415 -13.40 12.03 -9.66
N LYS A 416 -14.69 11.72 -9.80
CA LYS A 416 -15.68 11.86 -8.72
C LYS A 416 -15.39 10.82 -7.64
N GLU A 417 -15.33 11.26 -6.39
CA GLU A 417 -14.98 10.38 -5.25
C GLU A 417 -16.03 9.27 -5.05
N GLU A 418 -17.30 9.57 -5.23
CA GLU A 418 -18.42 8.67 -4.98
C GLU A 418 -18.54 7.51 -5.95
N ASN A 419 -18.00 7.64 -7.19
CA ASN A 419 -18.19 6.64 -8.24
C ASN A 419 -17.01 6.48 -9.21
N GLY A 420 -15.92 7.22 -9.04
CA GLY A 420 -14.74 7.16 -9.89
C GLY A 420 -14.88 7.72 -11.31
N GLN A 421 -16.00 8.36 -11.66
CA GLN A 421 -16.24 8.90 -13.00
C GLN A 421 -15.26 10.03 -13.33
N THR A 422 -14.62 9.94 -14.51
CA THR A 422 -13.71 10.97 -15.03
C THR A 422 -14.43 11.94 -15.98
N SER A 423 -13.69 12.91 -16.54
CA SER A 423 -14.16 13.79 -17.60
C SER A 423 -14.43 13.07 -18.94
N LYS A 424 -13.88 11.86 -19.15
CA LYS A 424 -14.06 11.08 -20.38
C LYS A 424 -15.16 10.03 -20.20
N THR A 425 -16.11 10.00 -21.14
CA THR A 425 -17.25 9.06 -21.11
C THR A 425 -16.76 7.60 -21.07
N ALA A 426 -17.43 6.75 -20.28
CA ALA A 426 -17.11 5.34 -20.06
C ALA A 426 -15.73 5.08 -19.43
N VAL A 427 -15.03 6.13 -18.96
CA VAL A 427 -13.71 6.02 -18.32
C VAL A 427 -13.82 6.43 -16.85
N TYR A 428 -13.35 5.55 -15.99
CA TYR A 428 -13.35 5.67 -14.53
C TYR A 428 -11.92 5.61 -14.01
N ALA A 429 -11.66 6.17 -12.84
CA ALA A 429 -10.35 6.12 -12.22
C ALA A 429 -10.44 6.05 -10.71
N GLY A 430 -9.40 5.48 -10.07
CA GLY A 430 -9.34 5.40 -8.63
C GLY A 430 -7.95 5.02 -8.09
N GLY A 431 -7.81 5.09 -6.77
CA GLY A 431 -6.55 4.86 -6.08
C GLY A 431 -5.54 5.98 -6.31
N ASP A 432 -4.25 5.64 -6.20
CA ASP A 432 -3.17 6.64 -6.21
C ASP A 432 -3.06 7.42 -7.54
N ALA A 433 -3.64 6.93 -8.62
CA ALA A 433 -3.75 7.67 -9.89
C ALA A 433 -4.61 8.94 -9.76
N VAL A 434 -5.53 8.98 -8.79
CA VAL A 434 -6.46 10.09 -8.50
C VAL A 434 -6.02 10.88 -7.28
N THR A 435 -5.67 10.22 -6.19
CA THR A 435 -5.37 10.87 -4.90
C THR A 435 -3.89 11.21 -4.68
N GLY A 436 -2.99 10.69 -5.51
CA GLY A 436 -1.58 10.56 -5.18
C GLY A 436 -1.36 9.38 -4.22
N ALA A 437 -0.10 9.14 -3.84
CA ALA A 437 0.25 7.99 -2.99
C ALA A 437 -0.49 8.02 -1.64
N ALA A 438 -1.25 6.96 -1.36
CA ALA A 438 -2.06 6.81 -0.15
C ALA A 438 -1.87 5.40 0.46
N THR A 439 -2.94 4.72 0.84
CA THR A 439 -2.88 3.38 1.44
C THR A 439 -3.56 2.34 0.57
N VAL A 440 -3.16 1.07 0.73
CA VAL A 440 -3.76 -0.07 0.03
C VAL A 440 -5.29 -0.06 0.16
N ILE A 441 -5.80 0.08 1.37
CA ILE A 441 -7.24 0.01 1.63
C ILE A 441 -8.02 1.20 1.07
N LEU A 442 -7.44 2.40 1.02
CA LEU A 442 -8.06 3.56 0.37
C LEU A 442 -8.13 3.35 -1.16
N ALA A 443 -7.08 2.80 -1.75
CA ALA A 443 -7.08 2.44 -3.15
C ALA A 443 -8.13 1.36 -3.47
N MET A 444 -8.30 0.36 -2.59
CA MET A 444 -9.37 -0.64 -2.70
C MET A 444 -10.76 -0.01 -2.61
N GLY A 445 -10.97 0.93 -1.67
CA GLY A 445 -12.23 1.67 -1.54
C GLY A 445 -12.59 2.43 -2.80
N ALA A 446 -11.62 3.11 -3.42
CA ALA A 446 -11.82 3.79 -4.70
C ALA A 446 -12.14 2.82 -5.85
N GLY A 447 -11.46 1.67 -5.91
CA GLY A 447 -11.77 0.61 -6.88
C GLY A 447 -13.20 0.06 -6.73
N LYS A 448 -13.65 -0.12 -5.49
CA LYS A 448 -15.02 -0.56 -5.15
C LYS A 448 -16.07 0.48 -5.56
N ALA A 449 -15.83 1.76 -5.29
CA ALA A 449 -16.72 2.86 -5.69
C ALA A 449 -16.81 2.94 -7.23
N ALA A 450 -15.69 2.82 -7.92
CA ALA A 450 -15.64 2.82 -9.38
C ALA A 450 -16.34 1.60 -10.00
N ALA A 451 -16.21 0.40 -9.43
CA ALA A 451 -16.92 -0.79 -9.89
C ALA A 451 -18.45 -0.57 -9.86
N LYS A 452 -18.95 0.03 -8.77
CA LYS A 452 -20.36 0.42 -8.66
C LYS A 452 -20.74 1.49 -9.68
N GLY A 453 -19.90 2.53 -9.88
CA GLY A 453 -20.11 3.57 -10.86
C GLY A 453 -20.19 3.03 -12.28
N ILE A 454 -19.31 2.11 -12.65
CA ILE A 454 -19.32 1.40 -13.94
C ILE A 454 -20.60 0.56 -14.10
N ASP A 455 -21.01 -0.18 -13.07
CA ASP A 455 -22.23 -0.98 -13.10
C ASP A 455 -23.48 -0.09 -13.27
N ASP A 456 -23.55 1.04 -12.55
CA ASP A 456 -24.66 1.99 -12.69
C ASP A 456 -24.70 2.61 -14.09
N TYR A 457 -23.56 2.99 -14.66
CA TYR A 457 -23.45 3.52 -16.02
C TYR A 457 -23.90 2.50 -17.07
N LEU A 458 -23.34 1.30 -17.04
CA LEU A 458 -23.61 0.28 -18.04
C LEU A 458 -25.06 -0.25 -17.98
N ASN A 459 -25.75 -0.09 -16.86
CA ASN A 459 -27.16 -0.44 -16.71
C ASN A 459 -28.12 0.76 -16.81
N GLY A 460 -27.63 1.94 -17.24
CA GLY A 460 -28.46 3.13 -17.41
C GLY A 460 -29.06 3.70 -16.11
N ARG A 461 -28.40 3.44 -14.98
CA ARG A 461 -28.81 3.91 -13.63
C ARG A 461 -28.07 5.17 -13.18
N THR A 462 -27.26 5.79 -14.03
CA THR A 462 -26.57 7.04 -13.72
C THR A 462 -27.61 8.17 -13.67
N THR A 463 -27.77 8.74 -12.47
CA THR A 463 -28.38 10.08 -12.34
C THR A 463 -27.36 11.12 -12.83
N GLU A 464 -27.78 12.03 -13.69
CA GLU A 464 -27.01 13.16 -14.22
C GLU A 464 -26.31 13.98 -13.13
#